data_dac40f3eb1cfa3df2f0764888f534511
#
_entry.id   dac40f3eb1cfa3df2f0764888f534511
#
_cell.length_a   1.000
_cell.length_b   1.000
_cell.length_c   1.000
_cell.angle_alpha   90.00
_cell.angle_beta   90.00
_cell.angle_gamma   90.00
#
_symmetry.space_group_name_H-M   'P 1'
#
loop_
_entity.id
_entity.type
_entity.pdbx_description
1 polymer ?
#
loop_
_entity_poly.entity_id
_entity_poly.type
_entity_poly.pdbx_seq_one_letter_code
_entity_poly.pdbx_strand_id
1 'polypeptide(L)'
;SKDVRDRIKSNSLDIRIVEGKSYDVMNCCDFLIIASGSATLEAALLGCPMVIVYKLNWITYWLARVLVKIKLYGLINIVAEEEVVTELIQGKATVKNITKEVVMILNDSEGRENLRSRLLQVRKSLGDPGVLDRVAERMIEFLRERRQDEKISI
;
A
#
# COMPACT_ATOMS: atom_id res chain seq x y z
N SER A 1 15.59 -2.45 13.64
CA SER A 1 16.53 -1.50 14.22
C SER A 1 16.67 -1.77 15.72
N LYS A 2 17.85 -1.50 16.29
CA LYS A 2 18.19 -1.79 17.71
C LYS A 2 17.24 -1.04 18.65
N ASP A 3 16.94 0.22 18.36
CA ASP A 3 16.02 1.08 19.13
C ASP A 3 14.59 0.49 19.27
N VAL A 4 14.05 -0.11 18.22
CA VAL A 4 12.73 -0.76 18.26
C VAL A 4 12.75 -2.00 19.16
N ARG A 5 13.80 -2.81 19.09
CA ARG A 5 13.96 -4.01 19.95
C ARG A 5 14.06 -3.64 21.43
N ASP A 6 14.78 -2.56 21.74
CA ASP A 6 14.97 -2.09 23.11
C ASP A 6 13.63 -1.55 23.68
N ARG A 7 12.85 -0.81 22.89
CA ARG A 7 11.52 -0.32 23.29
C ARG A 7 10.51 -1.45 23.53
N ILE A 8 10.52 -2.50 22.71
CA ILE A 8 9.65 -3.67 22.91
C ILE A 8 9.99 -4.36 24.23
N LYS A 9 11.28 -4.60 24.48
CA LYS A 9 11.73 -5.23 25.72
C LYS A 9 11.39 -4.42 26.97
N SER A 10 11.58 -3.09 26.93
CA SER A 10 11.33 -2.21 28.07
C SER A 10 9.86 -2.13 28.48
N ASN A 11 8.91 -2.42 27.57
CA ASN A 11 7.49 -2.35 27.84
C ASN A 11 6.83 -3.72 28.05
N SER A 12 7.60 -4.81 28.10
CA SER A 12 7.10 -6.19 28.28
C SER A 12 5.98 -6.57 27.29
N LEU A 13 6.08 -6.08 26.04
CA LEU A 13 5.10 -6.34 25.01
C LEU A 13 5.42 -7.67 24.30
N ASP A 14 4.42 -8.50 24.08
CA ASP A 14 4.53 -9.72 23.25
C ASP A 14 4.49 -9.33 21.77
N ILE A 15 5.61 -8.80 21.28
CA ILE A 15 5.78 -8.38 19.88
C ILE A 15 6.92 -9.17 19.25
N ARG A 16 6.63 -9.81 18.13
CA ARG A 16 7.62 -10.50 17.30
C ARG A 16 8.15 -9.56 16.21
N ILE A 17 9.47 -9.51 16.06
CA ILE A 17 10.13 -8.81 14.95
C ILE A 17 10.44 -9.83 13.87
N VAL A 18 9.89 -9.63 12.69
CA VAL A 18 10.13 -10.46 11.50
C VAL A 18 10.81 -9.60 10.44
N GLU A 19 11.93 -10.08 9.91
CA GLU A 19 12.71 -9.39 8.87
C GLU A 19 12.74 -10.24 7.60
N GLY A 20 12.61 -9.61 6.42
CA GLY A 20 12.73 -10.27 5.12
C GLY A 20 11.54 -11.15 4.71
N LYS A 21 10.44 -11.15 5.48
CA LYS A 21 9.23 -11.96 5.22
C LYS A 21 7.95 -11.13 5.25
N SER A 22 7.99 -9.94 4.64
CA SER A 22 6.85 -9.01 4.67
C SER A 22 5.57 -9.62 4.07
N TYR A 23 5.67 -10.34 2.96
CA TYR A 23 4.52 -11.00 2.33
C TYR A 23 3.89 -12.09 3.22
N ASP A 24 4.72 -12.91 3.88
CA ASP A 24 4.23 -13.94 4.79
C ASP A 24 3.49 -13.31 5.96
N VAL A 25 4.04 -12.22 6.53
CA VAL A 25 3.41 -11.48 7.62
C VAL A 25 2.09 -10.86 7.16
N MET A 26 2.06 -10.18 6.01
CA MET A 26 0.83 -9.58 5.45
C MET A 26 -0.26 -10.63 5.20
N ASN A 27 0.13 -11.82 4.73
CA ASN A 27 -0.80 -12.90 4.43
C ASN A 27 -1.37 -13.60 5.68
N CYS A 28 -0.69 -13.48 6.82
CA CYS A 28 -1.10 -14.09 8.10
C CYS A 28 -1.82 -13.11 9.04
N CYS A 29 -1.84 -11.81 8.73
CA CYS A 29 -2.42 -10.80 9.61
C CYS A 29 -3.92 -10.64 9.38
N ASP A 30 -4.66 -10.46 10.48
CA ASP A 30 -6.07 -10.07 10.43
C ASP A 30 -6.25 -8.59 10.10
N PHE A 31 -5.24 -7.75 10.44
CA PHE A 31 -5.23 -6.32 10.20
C PHE A 31 -3.81 -5.75 10.20
N LEU A 32 -3.55 -4.76 9.37
CA LEU A 32 -2.26 -4.09 9.25
C LEU A 32 -2.33 -2.60 9.61
N ILE A 33 -1.33 -2.13 10.35
CA ILE A 33 -1.00 -0.71 10.45
C ILE A 33 0.21 -0.49 9.55
N ILE A 34 0.02 0.23 8.44
CA ILE A 34 1.03 0.29 7.39
C ILE A 34 1.39 1.75 7.05
N ALA A 35 2.66 2.00 6.76
CA ALA A 35 3.08 3.30 6.23
C ALA A 35 2.67 3.46 4.77
N SER A 36 2.38 4.70 4.34
CA SER A 36 2.10 4.98 2.93
C SER A 36 3.30 4.62 2.05
N GLY A 37 3.06 3.91 0.95
CA GLY A 37 4.06 3.45 -0.01
C GLY A 37 3.55 2.26 -0.83
N SER A 38 4.43 1.60 -1.60
CA SER A 38 4.09 0.40 -2.40
C SER A 38 3.54 -0.75 -1.56
N ALA A 39 3.96 -0.86 -0.30
CA ALA A 39 3.48 -1.87 0.63
C ALA A 39 1.95 -1.85 0.81
N THR A 40 1.30 -0.69 0.67
CA THR A 40 -0.17 -0.59 0.74
C THR A 40 -0.85 -1.32 -0.41
N LEU A 41 -0.26 -1.28 -1.59
CA LEU A 41 -0.76 -2.03 -2.75
C LEU A 41 -0.48 -3.52 -2.60
N GLU A 42 0.70 -3.89 -2.10
CA GLU A 42 1.08 -5.28 -1.84
C GLU A 42 0.12 -5.94 -0.84
N ALA A 43 -0.18 -5.26 0.28
CA ALA A 43 -1.15 -5.73 1.26
C ALA A 43 -2.57 -5.86 0.68
N ALA A 44 -2.97 -4.93 -0.18
CA ALA A 44 -4.25 -4.97 -0.87
C ALA A 44 -4.37 -6.15 -1.83
N LEU A 45 -3.29 -6.48 -2.57
CA LEU A 45 -3.24 -7.65 -3.45
C LEU A 45 -3.43 -8.98 -2.69
N LEU A 46 -3.05 -9.01 -1.41
CA LEU A 46 -3.27 -10.13 -0.49
C LEU A 46 -4.65 -10.08 0.18
N GLY A 47 -5.41 -9.01 -0.04
CA GLY A 47 -6.71 -8.80 0.59
C GLY A 47 -6.62 -8.57 2.09
N CYS A 48 -5.49 -8.08 2.62
CA CYS A 48 -5.32 -7.85 4.04
C CYS A 48 -5.90 -6.47 4.44
N PRO A 49 -6.90 -6.42 5.34
CA PRO A 49 -7.42 -5.18 5.87
C PRO A 49 -6.33 -4.34 6.54
N MET A 50 -6.38 -3.01 6.34
CA MET A 50 -5.32 -2.14 6.84
C MET A 50 -5.81 -0.73 7.15
N VAL A 51 -5.00 -0.01 7.93
CA VAL A 51 -5.05 1.44 8.06
C VAL A 51 -3.71 2.02 7.62
N ILE A 52 -3.76 3.06 6.80
CA ILE A 52 -2.56 3.74 6.33
C ILE A 52 -2.22 4.87 7.30
N VAL A 53 -0.99 4.85 7.81
CA VAL A 53 -0.49 5.86 8.74
C VAL A 53 0.72 6.56 8.11
N TYR A 54 0.66 7.89 8.02
CA TYR A 54 1.77 8.63 7.43
C TYR A 54 1.97 9.99 8.07
N LYS A 55 3.23 10.30 8.41
CA LYS A 55 3.65 11.61 8.88
C LYS A 55 4.80 12.11 8.02
N LEU A 56 4.58 13.24 7.37
CA LEU A 56 5.60 14.02 6.65
C LEU A 56 6.17 15.11 7.57
N ASN A 57 7.33 15.63 7.22
CA ASN A 57 7.73 16.91 7.74
C ASN A 57 6.64 17.94 7.38
N TRP A 58 6.27 18.81 8.33
CA TRP A 58 5.16 19.73 8.17
C TRP A 58 5.35 20.72 7.02
N ILE A 59 6.57 21.13 6.73
CA ILE A 59 6.91 21.99 5.59
C ILE A 59 6.60 21.29 4.28
N THR A 60 7.05 20.04 4.13
CA THR A 60 6.80 19.21 2.94
C THR A 60 5.30 18.95 2.76
N TYR A 61 4.58 18.72 3.84
CA TYR A 61 3.12 18.51 3.80
C TYR A 61 2.39 19.77 3.31
N TRP A 62 2.73 20.94 3.84
CA TRP A 62 2.13 22.21 3.42
C TRP A 62 2.43 22.53 1.96
N LEU A 63 3.68 22.36 1.54
CA LEU A 63 4.10 22.59 0.16
C LEU A 63 3.35 21.65 -0.80
N ALA A 64 3.29 20.36 -0.47
CA ALA A 64 2.54 19.36 -1.26
C ALA A 64 1.04 19.71 -1.34
N ARG A 65 0.44 20.18 -0.24
CA ARG A 65 -0.99 20.52 -0.20
C ARG A 65 -1.33 21.77 -1.02
N VAL A 66 -0.39 22.72 -1.12
CA VAL A 66 -0.57 23.95 -1.91
C VAL A 66 -0.34 23.68 -3.40
N LEU A 67 0.71 22.93 -3.73
CA LEU A 67 1.11 22.66 -5.11
C LEU A 67 0.28 21.57 -5.78
N VAL A 68 -0.14 20.56 -5.01
CA VAL A 68 -0.88 19.41 -5.53
C VAL A 68 -2.14 19.20 -4.70
N LYS A 69 -3.29 19.24 -5.35
CA LYS A 69 -4.59 18.95 -4.72
C LYS A 69 -4.72 17.43 -4.47
N ILE A 70 -3.79 16.85 -3.69
CA ILE A 70 -3.83 15.42 -3.35
C ILE A 70 -4.98 15.18 -2.38
N LYS A 71 -5.91 14.31 -2.77
CA LYS A 71 -7.00 13.86 -1.90
C LYS A 71 -6.69 12.53 -1.22
N LEU A 72 -5.90 11.68 -1.87
CA LEU A 72 -5.55 10.31 -1.45
C LEU A 72 -4.04 10.16 -1.41
N TYR A 73 -3.51 9.54 -0.37
CA TYR A 73 -2.06 9.39 -0.14
C TYR A 73 -1.58 7.94 -0.24
N GLY A 74 -2.44 6.99 0.06
CA GLY A 74 -2.15 5.57 -0.06
C GLY A 74 -2.28 5.11 -1.51
N LEU A 75 -1.27 4.38 -1.99
CA LEU A 75 -1.25 3.93 -3.38
C LEU A 75 -2.49 3.10 -3.74
N ILE A 76 -3.01 2.31 -2.80
CA ILE A 76 -4.24 1.54 -2.99
C ILE A 76 -5.46 2.44 -3.23
N ASN A 77 -5.62 3.52 -2.46
CA ASN A 77 -6.73 4.46 -2.62
C ASN A 77 -6.59 5.28 -3.92
N ILE A 78 -5.35 5.61 -4.31
CA ILE A 78 -5.07 6.29 -5.58
C ILE A 78 -5.46 5.39 -6.77
N VAL A 79 -5.10 4.11 -6.73
CA VAL A 79 -5.43 3.14 -7.79
C VAL A 79 -6.92 2.87 -7.85
N ALA A 80 -7.59 2.83 -6.70
CA ALA A 80 -9.04 2.65 -6.60
C ALA A 80 -9.83 3.92 -6.97
N GLU A 81 -9.16 5.09 -7.05
CA GLU A 81 -9.78 6.42 -7.22
C GLU A 81 -10.79 6.77 -6.10
N GLU A 82 -10.79 6.02 -5.00
CA GLU A 82 -11.63 6.20 -3.82
C GLU A 82 -10.91 5.81 -2.52
N GLU A 83 -11.42 6.24 -1.37
CA GLU A 83 -10.92 5.82 -0.07
C GLU A 83 -11.44 4.41 0.28
N VAL A 84 -10.73 3.38 -0.18
CA VAL A 84 -11.03 1.97 0.16
C VAL A 84 -10.59 1.66 1.57
N VAL A 85 -9.44 2.19 2.01
CA VAL A 85 -8.87 2.03 3.34
C VAL A 85 -8.68 3.39 4.00
N THR A 86 -8.89 3.45 5.31
CA THR A 86 -8.73 4.69 6.08
C THR A 86 -7.29 5.20 6.05
N GLU A 87 -7.12 6.50 5.80
CA GLU A 87 -5.84 7.19 5.84
C GLU A 87 -5.73 8.12 7.05
N LEU A 88 -4.84 7.81 7.95
CA LEU A 88 -4.52 8.63 9.10
C LEU A 88 -3.22 9.41 8.83
N ILE A 89 -3.38 10.61 8.28
CA ILE A 89 -2.26 11.45 7.81
C ILE A 89 -2.03 12.61 8.78
N GLN A 90 -0.76 12.91 9.08
CA GLN A 90 -0.34 14.05 9.91
C GLN A 90 -1.02 14.10 11.28
N GLY A 91 -1.82 15.13 11.57
CA GLY A 91 -2.53 15.33 12.83
C GLY A 91 -3.59 14.25 13.12
N LYS A 92 -4.07 13.51 12.10
CA LYS A 92 -4.95 12.36 12.29
C LYS A 92 -4.18 11.10 12.71
N ALA A 93 -2.87 11.01 12.46
CA ALA A 93 -2.02 9.88 12.83
C ALA A 93 -1.68 9.91 14.33
N THR A 94 -2.69 9.72 15.17
CA THR A 94 -2.59 9.65 16.64
C THR A 94 -2.85 8.24 17.13
N VAL A 95 -2.28 7.88 18.29
CA VAL A 95 -2.53 6.59 18.94
C VAL A 95 -4.02 6.35 19.08
N LYS A 96 -4.78 7.36 19.55
CA LYS A 96 -6.23 7.28 19.74
C LYS A 96 -6.96 6.88 18.43
N ASN A 97 -6.66 7.54 17.32
CA ASN A 97 -7.33 7.29 16.05
C ASN A 97 -6.93 5.92 15.47
N ILE A 98 -5.64 5.57 15.56
CA ILE A 98 -5.14 4.27 15.10
C ILE A 98 -5.81 3.14 15.89
N THR A 99 -5.82 3.23 17.24
CA THR A 99 -6.48 2.23 18.08
C THR A 99 -7.97 2.13 17.80
N LYS A 100 -8.66 3.27 17.60
CA LYS A 100 -10.08 3.28 17.24
C LYS A 100 -10.34 2.50 15.96
N GLU A 101 -9.54 2.74 14.91
CA GLU A 101 -9.69 2.08 13.62
C GLU A 101 -9.44 0.57 13.73
N VAL A 102 -8.34 0.19 14.37
CA VAL A 102 -7.99 -1.22 14.61
C VAL A 102 -9.11 -1.95 15.35
N VAL A 103 -9.58 -1.40 16.48
CA VAL A 103 -10.62 -2.02 17.31
C VAL A 103 -11.95 -2.12 16.56
N MET A 104 -12.31 -1.09 15.81
CA MET A 104 -13.53 -1.07 15.00
C MET A 104 -13.54 -2.23 14.00
N ILE A 105 -12.48 -2.36 13.19
CA ILE A 105 -12.41 -3.39 12.16
C ILE A 105 -12.24 -4.80 12.76
N LEU A 106 -11.46 -4.97 13.84
CA LEU A 106 -11.29 -6.29 14.44
C LEU A 106 -12.57 -6.81 15.11
N ASN A 107 -13.43 -5.92 15.65
CA ASN A 107 -14.70 -6.29 16.28
C ASN A 107 -15.86 -6.41 15.28
N ASP A 108 -15.70 -5.95 14.04
CA ASP A 108 -16.70 -6.03 12.97
C ASP A 108 -16.27 -7.06 11.94
N SER A 109 -16.71 -8.28 12.09
CA SER A 109 -16.37 -9.38 11.19
C SER A 109 -16.96 -9.18 9.78
N GLU A 110 -18.16 -8.61 9.67
CA GLU A 110 -18.82 -8.34 8.39
C GLU A 110 -18.13 -7.18 7.67
N GLY A 111 -17.86 -6.08 8.36
CA GLY A 111 -17.12 -4.93 7.81
C GLY A 111 -15.71 -5.31 7.38
N ARG A 112 -15.04 -6.19 8.12
CA ARG A 112 -13.71 -6.71 7.76
C ARG A 112 -13.76 -7.53 6.46
N GLU A 113 -14.74 -8.42 6.30
CA GLU A 113 -14.88 -9.22 5.09
C GLU A 113 -15.31 -8.35 3.88
N ASN A 114 -16.16 -7.37 4.10
CA ASN A 114 -16.51 -6.37 3.09
C ASN A 114 -15.26 -5.61 2.62
N LEU A 115 -14.43 -5.10 3.54
CA LEU A 115 -13.18 -4.43 3.21
C LEU A 115 -12.25 -5.34 2.41
N ARG A 116 -12.10 -6.60 2.84
CA ARG A 116 -11.32 -7.62 2.11
C ARG A 116 -11.82 -7.80 0.69
N SER A 117 -13.12 -7.91 0.51
CA SER A 117 -13.75 -8.06 -0.82
C SER A 117 -13.48 -6.85 -1.71
N ARG A 118 -13.56 -5.62 -1.17
CA ARG A 118 -13.22 -4.39 -1.91
C ARG A 118 -11.75 -4.36 -2.32
N LEU A 119 -10.83 -4.74 -1.45
CA LEU A 119 -9.40 -4.84 -1.78
C LEU A 119 -9.15 -5.83 -2.92
N LEU A 120 -9.80 -7.00 -2.89
CA LEU A 120 -9.70 -7.99 -3.96
C LEU A 120 -10.34 -7.52 -5.29
N GLN A 121 -11.35 -6.65 -5.25
CA GLN A 121 -11.88 -6.00 -6.46
C GLN A 121 -10.85 -5.05 -7.09
N VAL A 122 -10.15 -4.24 -6.29
CA VAL A 122 -9.06 -3.39 -6.79
C VAL A 122 -7.95 -4.24 -7.40
N ARG A 123 -7.61 -5.40 -6.79
CA ARG A 123 -6.67 -6.36 -7.39
C ARG A 123 -7.09 -6.77 -8.81
N LYS A 124 -8.37 -7.04 -9.04
CA LYS A 124 -8.87 -7.40 -10.39
C LYS A 124 -8.72 -6.27 -11.39
N SER A 125 -8.88 -5.01 -10.97
CA SER A 125 -8.73 -3.85 -11.86
C SER A 125 -7.30 -3.60 -12.29
N LEU A 126 -6.30 -4.14 -11.57
CA LEU A 126 -4.89 -4.04 -11.95
C LEU A 126 -4.48 -4.96 -13.10
N GLY A 127 -5.39 -5.85 -13.53
CA GLY A 127 -5.16 -6.79 -14.63
C GLY A 127 -4.49 -8.09 -14.23
N ASP A 128 -4.24 -8.93 -15.23
CA ASP A 128 -3.72 -10.28 -15.05
C ASP A 128 -2.21 -10.30 -14.73
N PRO A 129 -1.75 -11.35 -14.03
CA PRO A 129 -0.32 -11.64 -13.84
C PRO A 129 0.46 -11.68 -15.17
N GLY A 130 1.79 -11.58 -15.11
CA GLY A 130 2.66 -11.67 -16.30
C GLY A 130 2.86 -10.31 -17.00
N VAL A 131 2.67 -9.19 -16.30
CA VAL A 131 2.89 -7.85 -16.87
C VAL A 131 4.31 -7.67 -17.40
N LEU A 132 5.31 -8.24 -16.74
CA LEU A 132 6.71 -8.14 -17.15
C LEU A 132 6.94 -8.82 -18.52
N ASP A 133 6.34 -9.97 -18.74
CA ASP A 133 6.45 -10.70 -20.03
C ASP A 133 5.78 -9.90 -21.15
N ARG A 134 4.57 -9.37 -20.90
CA ARG A 134 3.87 -8.52 -21.88
C ARG A 134 4.65 -7.24 -22.20
N VAL A 135 5.27 -6.62 -21.18
CA VAL A 135 6.13 -5.43 -21.41
C VAL A 135 7.35 -5.79 -22.23
N ALA A 136 8.03 -6.91 -21.90
CA ALA A 136 9.20 -7.37 -22.65
C ALA A 136 8.85 -7.69 -24.12
N GLU A 137 7.75 -8.38 -24.36
CA GLU A 137 7.25 -8.65 -25.72
C GLU A 137 6.99 -7.36 -26.49
N ARG A 138 6.31 -6.40 -25.87
CA ARG A 138 6.01 -5.10 -26.50
C ARG A 138 7.27 -4.29 -26.81
N MET A 139 8.26 -4.33 -25.92
CA MET A 139 9.56 -3.69 -26.16
C MET A 139 10.31 -4.33 -27.34
N ILE A 140 10.31 -5.65 -27.44
CA ILE A 140 10.94 -6.39 -28.54
C ILE A 140 10.23 -6.06 -29.86
N GLU A 141 8.91 -6.03 -29.88
CA GLU A 141 8.11 -5.68 -31.05
C GLU A 141 8.45 -4.26 -31.54
N PHE A 142 8.45 -3.28 -30.63
CA PHE A 142 8.83 -1.90 -30.93
C PHE A 142 10.24 -1.76 -31.50
N LEU A 143 11.20 -2.50 -30.95
CA LEU A 143 12.59 -2.50 -31.49
C LEU A 143 12.70 -3.13 -32.89
N ARG A 144 11.87 -4.12 -33.19
CA ARG A 144 11.80 -4.74 -34.51
C ARG A 144 11.20 -3.77 -35.56
N GLU A 145 10.13 -3.08 -35.20
CA GLU A 145 9.50 -2.07 -36.05
C GLU A 145 10.50 -0.96 -36.42
N ARG A 146 11.21 -0.37 -35.46
CA ARG A 146 12.21 0.65 -35.70
C ARG A 146 13.33 0.19 -36.61
N ARG A 147 13.80 -1.04 -36.47
CA ARG A 147 14.84 -1.60 -37.35
C ARG A 147 14.36 -1.79 -38.77
N GLN A 148 13.09 -2.01 -39.02
CA GLN A 148 12.52 -2.10 -40.36
C GLN A 148 12.45 -0.71 -41.03
N ASP A 149 12.02 0.30 -40.27
CA ASP A 149 11.94 1.67 -40.77
C ASP A 149 13.30 2.25 -41.15
N GLU A 150 14.35 1.95 -40.36
CA GLU A 150 15.74 2.36 -40.69
C GLU A 150 16.28 1.68 -41.94
N LYS A 151 15.83 0.46 -42.27
CA LYS A 151 16.27 -0.24 -43.53
C LYS A 151 15.54 0.24 -44.77
N ILE A 152 14.37 0.86 -44.64
CA ILE A 152 13.59 1.41 -45.76
C ILE A 152 14.06 2.84 -46.10
N SER A 153 14.83 3.48 -45.21
CA SER A 153 15.29 4.87 -45.36
C SER A 153 16.68 5.01 -46.02
N ILE A 154 17.28 3.90 -46.51
CA ILE A 154 18.54 3.82 -47.29
C ILE A 154 18.18 3.39 -48.70
#